data_f7ad79f0000321fcb4f73ed7cb400862
#
_entry.id   f7ad79f0000321fcb4f73ed7cb400862
#
_cell.length_a   1.000
_cell.length_b   1.000
_cell.length_c   1.000
_cell.angle_alpha   90.00
_cell.angle_beta   90.00
_cell.angle_gamma   90.00
#
_symmetry.space_group_name_H-M   'P 1'
#
loop_
_entity.id
_entity.type
_entity.pdbx_description
1 polymer ?
#
loop_
_entity_poly.entity_id
_entity_poly.type
_entity_poly.pdbx_seq_one_letter_code
_entity_poly.pdbx_strand_id
1 'polypeptide(L)'
;MGFKKNIFVVAAAAVAGAFGNGCDGNTYKQGAILYTNFCANCHMETGEGLRGLIPPLAKSDYLAAHRADLACLIRNGQRGKIVVNGVEYNQQEMLGIKKLSDFEITNVLNYISTSWENNAPIWTVDEVRAGLEKCK
;
A
#
# COMPACT_ATOMS: atom_id res chain seq x y z
N MET A 1 -70.62 25.64 29.11
CA MET A 1 -69.25 25.98 29.36
C MET A 1 -68.40 24.75 29.04
N GLY A 2 -67.86 24.72 27.83
CA GLY A 2 -67.06 23.60 27.34
C GLY A 2 -65.57 23.89 27.34
N PHE A 3 -64.84 23.20 28.16
CA PHE A 3 -63.37 23.29 28.20
C PHE A 3 -62.80 22.48 27.02
N LYS A 4 -62.22 23.18 26.04
CA LYS A 4 -61.40 22.54 24.98
C LYS A 4 -60.04 22.26 25.53
N LYS A 5 -59.72 20.97 25.71
CA LYS A 5 -58.35 20.50 26.01
C LYS A 5 -57.51 20.54 24.74
N ASN A 6 -56.54 21.45 24.69
CA ASN A 6 -55.51 21.46 23.67
C ASN A 6 -54.46 20.40 24.02
N ILE A 7 -54.37 19.35 23.22
CA ILE A 7 -53.33 18.34 23.32
C ILE A 7 -52.16 18.85 22.46
N PHE A 8 -51.08 19.28 23.14
CA PHE A 8 -49.81 19.54 22.47
C PHE A 8 -49.12 18.20 22.20
N VAL A 9 -49.07 17.80 20.91
CA VAL A 9 -48.25 16.68 20.48
C VAL A 9 -46.82 17.20 20.34
N VAL A 10 -45.95 16.85 21.28
CA VAL A 10 -44.52 17.11 21.18
C VAL A 10 -43.93 16.02 20.28
N ALA A 11 -43.63 16.38 19.03
CA ALA A 11 -42.90 15.53 18.14
C ALA A 11 -41.42 15.46 18.57
N ALA A 12 -41.00 14.34 19.18
CA ALA A 12 -39.61 14.06 19.47
C ALA A 12 -38.90 13.71 18.17
N ALA A 13 -38.15 14.64 17.60
CA ALA A 13 -37.26 14.38 16.47
C ALA A 13 -36.06 13.55 16.99
N ALA A 14 -36.04 12.27 16.66
CA ALA A 14 -34.89 11.40 16.89
C ALA A 14 -33.78 11.81 15.91
N VAL A 15 -32.78 12.52 16.39
CA VAL A 15 -31.52 12.76 15.66
C VAL A 15 -30.73 11.47 15.69
N ALA A 16 -30.87 10.67 14.63
CA ALA A 16 -29.99 9.54 14.37
C ALA A 16 -28.62 10.09 13.96
N GLY A 17 -27.72 10.24 14.95
CA GLY A 17 -26.33 10.55 14.72
C GLY A 17 -25.68 9.39 13.95
N ALA A 18 -25.44 9.56 12.67
CA ALA A 18 -24.59 8.68 11.89
C ALA A 18 -23.14 8.84 12.42
N PHE A 19 -22.75 7.99 13.37
CA PHE A 19 -21.35 7.76 13.67
C PHE A 19 -20.75 7.03 12.48
N GLY A 20 -20.31 7.79 11.48
CA GLY A 20 -19.43 7.29 10.44
C GLY A 20 -18.12 6.90 11.12
N ASN A 21 -17.95 5.62 11.46
CA ASN A 21 -16.65 5.05 11.72
C ASN A 21 -15.87 5.11 10.39
N GLY A 22 -15.16 6.22 10.18
CA GLY A 22 -14.12 6.29 9.17
C GLY A 22 -13.08 5.25 9.52
N CYS A 23 -13.17 4.05 8.93
CA CYS A 23 -12.02 3.18 8.80
C CYS A 23 -10.99 3.98 8.01
N ASP A 24 -9.97 4.50 8.68
CA ASP A 24 -8.78 5.04 8.06
C ASP A 24 -8.31 4.00 7.04
N GLY A 25 -8.39 4.33 5.75
CA GLY A 25 -8.32 3.40 4.64
C GLY A 25 -6.96 2.71 4.42
N ASN A 26 -6.10 2.69 5.43
CA ASN A 26 -4.82 1.98 5.35
C ASN A 26 -4.77 0.84 6.36
N THR A 27 -5.19 -0.33 5.91
CA THR A 27 -5.15 -1.59 6.68
C THR A 27 -3.73 -1.97 7.10
N TYR A 28 -2.70 -1.50 6.37
CA TYR A 28 -1.30 -1.85 6.57
C TYR A 28 -0.47 -0.69 7.12
N LYS A 29 -0.85 -0.14 8.28
CA LYS A 29 -0.16 1.01 8.91
C LYS A 29 1.34 0.77 9.11
N GLN A 30 1.73 -0.43 9.54
CA GLN A 30 3.15 -0.77 9.70
C GLN A 30 3.89 -0.76 8.35
N GLY A 31 3.26 -1.27 7.30
CA GLY A 31 3.81 -1.22 5.93
C GLY A 31 3.97 0.22 5.42
N ALA A 32 3.01 1.11 5.73
CA ALA A 32 3.10 2.52 5.38
C ALA A 32 4.31 3.21 6.05
N ILE A 33 4.52 2.96 7.35
CA ILE A 33 5.67 3.50 8.10
C ILE A 33 6.99 3.01 7.49
N LEU A 34 7.08 1.72 7.19
CA LEU A 34 8.26 1.14 6.57
C LEU A 34 8.51 1.69 5.17
N TYR A 35 7.44 1.84 4.38
CA TYR A 35 7.52 2.44 3.05
C TYR A 35 8.07 3.88 3.12
N THR A 36 7.52 4.72 4.00
CA THR A 36 7.98 6.09 4.20
C THR A 36 9.47 6.14 4.57
N ASN A 37 9.91 5.24 5.44
CA ASN A 37 11.29 5.24 5.94
C ASN A 37 12.32 4.71 4.94
N PHE A 38 11.92 3.78 4.04
CA PHE A 38 12.87 3.04 3.22
C PHE A 38 12.66 3.16 1.71
N CYS A 39 11.48 3.57 1.27
CA CYS A 39 11.10 3.53 -0.14
C CYS A 39 10.72 4.90 -0.70
N ALA A 40 9.99 5.71 0.08
CA ALA A 40 9.38 6.95 -0.40
C ALA A 40 10.40 8.00 -0.86
N ASN A 41 11.63 7.98 -0.33
CA ASN A 41 12.68 8.91 -0.77
C ASN A 41 13.02 8.77 -2.27
N CYS A 42 12.86 7.56 -2.83
CA CYS A 42 13.09 7.30 -4.25
C CYS A 42 11.77 7.15 -5.02
N HIS A 43 10.85 6.35 -4.49
CA HIS A 43 9.59 6.03 -5.18
C HIS A 43 8.47 7.04 -4.93
N MET A 44 8.71 8.12 -4.17
CA MET A 44 7.76 9.14 -3.74
C MET A 44 6.65 8.58 -2.84
N GLU A 45 5.98 9.43 -2.07
CA GLU A 45 4.90 9.01 -1.17
C GLU A 45 3.69 8.43 -1.91
N THR A 46 3.47 8.90 -3.13
CA THR A 46 2.41 8.45 -4.04
C THR A 46 2.79 7.23 -4.88
N GLY A 47 4.01 6.71 -4.73
CA GLY A 47 4.51 5.58 -5.52
C GLY A 47 4.74 5.88 -7.00
N GLU A 48 4.74 7.14 -7.41
CA GLU A 48 4.87 7.54 -8.83
C GLU A 48 6.30 7.47 -9.36
N GLY A 49 7.30 7.44 -8.46
CA GLY A 49 8.71 7.44 -8.83
C GLY A 49 9.14 8.70 -9.58
N LEU A 50 10.22 8.57 -10.34
CA LEU A 50 10.75 9.64 -11.21
C LEU A 50 10.90 9.11 -12.62
N ARG A 51 10.08 9.59 -13.54
CA ARG A 51 10.02 9.08 -14.91
C ARG A 51 11.41 8.99 -15.57
N GLY A 52 11.73 7.79 -16.07
CA GLY A 52 13.00 7.50 -16.72
C GLY A 52 14.19 7.27 -15.78
N LEU A 53 14.02 7.53 -14.47
CA LEU A 53 15.07 7.35 -13.48
C LEU A 53 14.68 6.34 -12.39
N ILE A 54 13.55 6.53 -11.74
CA ILE A 54 13.01 5.65 -10.70
C ILE A 54 11.64 5.14 -11.16
N PRO A 55 11.45 3.83 -11.28
CA PRO A 55 10.18 3.27 -11.76
C PRO A 55 9.04 3.54 -10.78
N PRO A 56 7.80 3.72 -11.28
CA PRO A 56 6.63 3.80 -10.43
C PRO A 56 6.32 2.45 -9.78
N LEU A 57 5.81 2.50 -8.55
CA LEU A 57 5.17 1.39 -7.85
C LEU A 57 3.64 1.48 -7.99
N ALA A 58 3.12 2.69 -8.17
CA ALA A 58 1.70 2.93 -8.42
C ALA A 58 1.32 2.41 -9.82
N LYS A 59 0.29 1.55 -9.86
CA LYS A 59 -0.23 0.96 -11.11
C LYS A 59 0.85 0.31 -11.99
N SER A 60 1.81 -0.35 -11.34
CA SER A 60 2.97 -0.94 -12.01
C SER A 60 2.63 -2.32 -12.55
N ASP A 61 2.74 -2.49 -13.87
CA ASP A 61 2.64 -3.78 -14.57
C ASP A 61 3.77 -4.74 -14.13
N TYR A 62 4.95 -4.19 -13.85
CA TYR A 62 6.10 -4.96 -13.40
C TYR A 62 5.84 -5.68 -12.07
N LEU A 63 5.18 -5.03 -11.10
CA LEU A 63 4.85 -5.65 -9.81
C LEU A 63 3.96 -6.89 -9.98
N ALA A 64 2.99 -6.82 -10.90
CA ALA A 64 2.10 -7.94 -11.18
C ALA A 64 2.84 -9.08 -11.89
N ALA A 65 3.68 -8.76 -12.88
CA ALA A 65 4.42 -9.74 -13.69
C ALA A 65 5.53 -10.45 -12.90
N HIS A 66 6.17 -9.76 -11.93
CA HIS A 66 7.34 -10.25 -11.19
C HIS A 66 7.06 -10.52 -9.71
N ARG A 67 5.80 -10.82 -9.36
CA ARG A 67 5.39 -11.04 -7.98
C ARG A 67 6.36 -11.94 -7.21
N ALA A 68 6.76 -13.07 -7.78
CA ALA A 68 7.62 -14.05 -7.11
C ALA A 68 9.01 -13.50 -6.72
N ASP A 69 9.47 -12.44 -7.35
CA ASP A 69 10.80 -11.87 -7.18
C ASP A 69 10.81 -10.63 -6.27
N LEU A 70 9.64 -10.07 -5.93
CA LEU A 70 9.55 -8.79 -5.24
C LEU A 70 10.20 -8.79 -3.86
N ALA A 71 10.12 -9.90 -3.11
CA ALA A 71 10.79 -10.03 -1.84
C ALA A 71 12.32 -9.98 -2.00
N CYS A 72 12.85 -10.65 -3.03
CA CYS A 72 14.27 -10.61 -3.37
C CYS A 72 14.72 -9.23 -3.82
N LEU A 73 13.90 -8.52 -4.59
CA LEU A 73 14.14 -7.15 -5.02
C LEU A 73 14.32 -6.22 -3.82
N ILE A 74 13.43 -6.29 -2.83
CA ILE A 74 13.55 -5.48 -1.61
C ILE A 74 14.82 -5.86 -0.84
N ARG A 75 15.11 -7.16 -0.69
CA ARG A 75 16.25 -7.66 0.08
C ARG A 75 17.60 -7.33 -0.57
N ASN A 76 17.72 -7.54 -1.88
CA ASN A 76 19.00 -7.52 -2.60
C ASN A 76 19.14 -6.31 -3.51
N GLY A 77 18.04 -5.60 -3.81
CA GLY A 77 18.02 -4.53 -4.78
C GLY A 77 17.78 -5.01 -6.22
N GLN A 78 17.80 -4.07 -7.14
CA GLN A 78 17.63 -4.32 -8.57
C GLN A 78 18.73 -3.61 -9.36
N ARG A 79 19.38 -4.37 -10.22
CA ARG A 79 20.42 -3.88 -11.14
C ARG A 79 20.07 -4.20 -12.58
N GLY A 80 20.57 -3.36 -13.46
CA GLY A 80 20.34 -3.51 -14.88
C GLY A 80 18.98 -3.02 -15.32
N LYS A 81 18.72 -3.23 -16.60
CA LYS A 81 17.54 -2.70 -17.27
C LYS A 81 16.26 -3.43 -16.88
N ILE A 82 15.22 -2.67 -16.56
CA ILE A 82 13.84 -3.14 -16.45
C ILE A 82 12.91 -2.24 -17.25
N VAL A 83 11.76 -2.77 -17.63
CA VAL A 83 10.69 -1.99 -18.28
C VAL A 83 9.48 -1.99 -17.37
N VAL A 84 8.94 -0.81 -17.07
CA VAL A 84 7.76 -0.62 -16.23
C VAL A 84 6.79 0.29 -16.95
N ASN A 85 5.56 -0.16 -17.15
CA ASN A 85 4.54 0.59 -17.89
C ASN A 85 5.03 1.10 -19.26
N GLY A 86 5.81 0.27 -19.97
CA GLY A 86 6.37 0.60 -21.27
C GLY A 86 7.54 1.59 -21.27
N VAL A 87 8.03 2.02 -20.09
CA VAL A 87 9.19 2.91 -19.95
C VAL A 87 10.40 2.11 -19.48
N GLU A 88 11.55 2.33 -20.09
CA GLU A 88 12.82 1.71 -19.72
C GLU A 88 13.49 2.45 -18.58
N TYR A 89 13.99 1.69 -17.58
CA TYR A 89 14.73 2.18 -16.42
C TYR A 89 16.05 1.40 -16.33
N ASN A 90 17.18 2.08 -16.48
CA ASN A 90 18.52 1.48 -16.47
C ASN A 90 19.61 2.40 -15.90
N GLN A 91 19.23 3.62 -15.44
CA GLN A 91 20.19 4.64 -15.03
C GLN A 91 20.46 4.61 -13.52
N GLN A 92 19.45 4.22 -12.73
CA GLN A 92 19.56 4.19 -11.27
C GLN A 92 19.34 2.77 -10.75
N GLU A 93 20.31 2.25 -10.00
CA GLU A 93 20.16 0.97 -9.30
C GLU A 93 19.30 1.16 -8.04
N MET A 94 18.41 0.21 -7.77
CA MET A 94 17.74 0.10 -6.49
C MET A 94 18.67 -0.65 -5.52
N LEU A 95 19.02 -0.01 -4.42
CA LEU A 95 19.80 -0.65 -3.37
C LEU A 95 18.92 -1.58 -2.52
N GLY A 96 19.44 -2.75 -2.18
CA GLY A 96 18.75 -3.69 -1.32
C GLY A 96 18.70 -3.22 0.15
N ILE A 97 17.65 -3.61 0.85
CA ILE A 97 17.42 -3.26 2.25
C ILE A 97 17.57 -4.52 3.11
N LYS A 98 18.81 -4.92 3.35
CA LYS A 98 19.15 -6.19 4.01
C LYS A 98 18.69 -6.31 5.46
N LYS A 99 18.47 -5.19 6.13
CA LYS A 99 18.08 -5.15 7.55
C LYS A 99 16.61 -5.43 7.82
N LEU A 100 15.73 -5.38 6.82
CA LEU A 100 14.32 -5.69 7.01
C LEU A 100 14.13 -7.19 7.25
N SER A 101 13.37 -7.56 8.27
CA SER A 101 12.91 -8.93 8.50
C SER A 101 11.91 -9.37 7.43
N ASP A 102 11.65 -10.68 7.35
CA ASP A 102 10.64 -11.24 6.43
C ASP A 102 9.24 -10.65 6.71
N PHE A 103 8.93 -10.44 7.98
CA PHE A 103 7.69 -9.81 8.42
C PHE A 103 7.57 -8.34 7.95
N GLU A 104 8.65 -7.58 8.06
CA GLU A 104 8.68 -6.18 7.60
C GLU A 104 8.59 -6.09 6.08
N ILE A 105 9.26 -6.97 5.33
CA ILE A 105 9.12 -7.08 3.87
C ILE A 105 7.67 -7.40 3.50
N THR A 106 7.03 -8.34 4.23
CA THR A 106 5.62 -8.67 4.01
C THR A 106 4.71 -7.45 4.21
N ASN A 107 4.93 -6.67 5.27
CA ASN A 107 4.15 -5.45 5.53
C ASN A 107 4.34 -4.40 4.44
N VAL A 108 5.57 -4.17 3.97
CA VAL A 108 5.86 -3.24 2.87
C VAL A 108 5.18 -3.70 1.59
N LEU A 109 5.30 -4.98 1.24
CA LEU A 109 4.66 -5.55 0.04
C LEU A 109 3.14 -5.44 0.10
N ASN A 110 2.52 -5.68 1.27
CA ASN A 110 1.09 -5.53 1.45
C ASN A 110 0.63 -4.07 1.33
N TYR A 111 1.40 -3.14 1.89
CA TYR A 111 1.13 -1.72 1.71
C TYR A 111 1.17 -1.32 0.23
N ILE A 112 2.23 -1.68 -0.49
CA ILE A 112 2.37 -1.40 -1.92
C ILE A 112 1.23 -2.05 -2.72
N SER A 113 0.92 -3.33 -2.43
CA SER A 113 -0.12 -4.10 -3.14
C SER A 113 -1.52 -3.51 -3.01
N THR A 114 -1.80 -2.80 -1.92
CA THR A 114 -3.12 -2.22 -1.62
C THR A 114 -3.20 -0.71 -1.77
N SER A 115 -2.06 -0.06 -2.04
CA SER A 115 -1.98 1.40 -2.24
C SER A 115 -2.11 1.77 -3.72
N TRP A 116 -2.45 3.02 -3.98
CA TRP A 116 -2.43 3.68 -5.30
C TRP A 116 -3.17 2.90 -6.40
N GLU A 117 -4.26 2.25 -6.05
CA GLU A 117 -5.09 1.44 -6.94
C GLU A 117 -4.38 0.20 -7.52
N ASN A 118 -3.34 -0.31 -6.88
CA ASN A 118 -2.66 -1.54 -7.32
C ASN A 118 -3.56 -2.77 -7.24
N ASN A 119 -4.44 -2.84 -6.22
CA ASN A 119 -5.44 -3.91 -6.06
C ASN A 119 -4.88 -5.34 -6.24
N ALA A 120 -3.63 -5.55 -5.86
CA ALA A 120 -2.96 -6.83 -5.98
C ALA A 120 -3.27 -7.74 -4.79
N PRO A 121 -3.17 -9.07 -4.94
CA PRO A 121 -3.32 -9.99 -3.83
C PRO A 121 -2.36 -9.70 -2.69
N ILE A 122 -2.83 -9.83 -1.45
CA ILE A 122 -1.98 -9.66 -0.27
C ILE A 122 -0.96 -10.81 -0.15
N TRP A 123 0.09 -10.56 0.62
CA TRP A 123 1.18 -11.49 0.89
C TRP A 123 1.04 -12.09 2.26
N THR A 124 1.37 -13.36 2.39
CA THR A 124 1.63 -14.01 3.68
C THR A 124 3.13 -13.98 3.99
N VAL A 125 3.48 -14.09 5.26
CA VAL A 125 4.89 -14.16 5.68
C VAL A 125 5.59 -15.40 5.10
N ASP A 126 4.84 -16.50 4.97
CA ASP A 126 5.39 -17.74 4.43
C ASP A 126 5.69 -17.64 2.93
N GLU A 127 4.85 -16.94 2.15
CA GLU A 127 5.13 -16.63 0.74
C GLU A 127 6.41 -15.80 0.60
N VAL A 128 6.56 -14.75 1.42
CA VAL A 128 7.75 -13.90 1.42
C VAL A 128 8.99 -14.70 1.81
N ARG A 129 8.91 -15.51 2.87
CA ARG A 129 10.03 -16.37 3.31
C ARG A 129 10.45 -17.36 2.21
N ALA A 130 9.49 -18.07 1.63
CA ALA A 130 9.75 -19.00 0.52
C ALA A 130 10.35 -18.29 -0.71
N GLY A 131 9.97 -17.04 -0.98
CA GLY A 131 10.59 -16.20 -2.01
C GLY A 131 12.04 -15.86 -1.68
N LEU A 132 12.30 -15.42 -0.44
CA LEU A 132 13.64 -15.05 0.03
C LEU A 132 14.64 -16.22 0.04
N GLU A 133 14.19 -17.45 0.30
CA GLU A 133 15.02 -18.66 0.22
C GLU A 133 15.53 -18.93 -1.21
N LYS A 134 14.84 -18.42 -2.23
CA LYS A 134 15.20 -18.57 -3.64
C LYS A 134 16.09 -17.45 -4.18
N CYS A 135 16.32 -16.39 -3.37
CA CYS A 135 17.19 -15.29 -3.79
C CYS A 135 18.62 -15.77 -4.00
N LYS A 136 19.13 -15.55 -5.18
CA LYS A 136 20.52 -15.87 -5.58
C LYS A 136 21.46 -14.71 -5.27
#